data_85405d7b300c544feb429e8f8dc9fe89
#
_entry.id   85405d7b300c544feb429e8f8dc9fe89
#
_cell.length_a   1.000
_cell.length_b   1.000
_cell.length_c   1.000
_cell.angle_alpha   90.00
_cell.angle_beta   90.00
_cell.angle_gamma   90.00
#
_symmetry.space_group_name_H-M   'P 1'
#
loop_
_entity.id
_entity.type
_entity.pdbx_description
1 polymer ?
#
loop_
_entity_poly.entity_id
_entity_poly.type
_entity_poly.pdbx_seq_one_letter_code
_entity_poly.pdbx_strand_id
1 'polypeptide(L)'
;MKRMSQTILVTGGAGFIGSNFVLGWMKAGTRSKASPVVNLDLLTYAGNAANLAPIEGDDRYTFVRGDICDGELVGSLLRKYQPRAVVHFAAESHVDRSIVSPEGFIRTNVMGTFTLLEQARDYWTGLDEADRATFRFLHVSTDEVYGSLRPHDPAFNEDTAYAPNSPYAASKAGSDHLARAYFHTFKLPVVTTNCSNNYGPYQFPEKLIPLTILNALEGKPLPVYGDGKNVRDWLYVEDHCAAIRAVLANGRPGQTYNIGGNSERANIDVVMAICDLVDEMRPEPGAAPRRRLITFVQDRPGHDRRYAINAKKIQRELGWKPAEGFERGLGKTVRWYLENGDWVKNVRTGAYREWIAKNYGERAQI
;
A
#
# COMPACT_ATOMS: atom_id res chain seq x y z
N MET A 1 -2.17 35.64 -11.91
CA MET A 1 -2.45 34.19 -11.61
C MET A 1 -1.23 33.60 -10.91
N LYS A 2 -1.40 32.88 -9.79
CA LYS A 2 -0.28 32.22 -9.12
C LYS A 2 0.04 30.95 -9.90
N ARG A 3 1.29 30.78 -10.29
CA ARG A 3 1.78 29.58 -10.97
C ARG A 3 1.81 28.39 -10.02
N MET A 4 1.45 27.21 -10.52
CA MET A 4 1.51 25.95 -9.76
C MET A 4 2.92 25.70 -9.23
N SER A 5 3.03 25.26 -7.98
CA SER A 5 4.31 24.95 -7.35
C SER A 5 4.83 23.59 -7.79
N GLN A 6 6.08 23.27 -7.50
CA GLN A 6 6.62 21.93 -7.73
C GLN A 6 6.20 20.92 -6.63
N THR A 7 5.43 21.36 -5.64
CA THR A 7 4.95 20.54 -4.52
C THR A 7 4.09 19.38 -5.00
N ILE A 8 4.16 18.24 -4.32
CA ILE A 8 3.17 17.18 -4.43
C ILE A 8 2.40 17.04 -3.11
N LEU A 9 1.10 16.81 -3.20
CA LEU A 9 0.25 16.46 -2.06
C LEU A 9 0.17 14.93 -1.99
N VAL A 10 0.66 14.35 -0.92
CA VAL A 10 0.59 12.91 -0.64
C VAL A 10 -0.44 12.70 0.45
N THR A 11 -1.38 11.78 0.28
CA THR A 11 -2.29 11.36 1.34
C THR A 11 -1.96 9.95 1.80
N GLY A 12 -2.04 9.68 3.10
CA GLY A 12 -1.64 8.38 3.65
C GLY A 12 -0.12 8.15 3.68
N GLY A 13 0.67 9.25 3.66
CA GLY A 13 2.13 9.18 3.61
C GLY A 13 2.80 8.71 4.90
N ALA A 14 2.09 8.60 6.02
CA ALA A 14 2.59 7.99 7.26
C ALA A 14 2.32 6.46 7.33
N GLY A 15 1.57 5.90 6.37
CA GLY A 15 1.35 4.45 6.24
C GLY A 15 2.54 3.73 5.61
N PHE A 16 2.43 2.40 5.44
CA PHE A 16 3.49 1.53 4.93
C PHE A 16 4.03 1.97 3.56
N ILE A 17 3.18 1.95 2.51
CA ILE A 17 3.61 2.27 1.14
C ILE A 17 3.90 3.76 1.02
N GLY A 18 3.04 4.60 1.60
CA GLY A 18 3.17 6.05 1.55
C GLY A 18 4.49 6.56 2.15
N SER A 19 4.93 6.02 3.30
CA SER A 19 6.19 6.42 3.93
C SER A 19 7.41 6.01 3.09
N ASN A 20 7.42 4.81 2.53
CA ASN A 20 8.47 4.38 1.59
C ASN A 20 8.52 5.28 0.35
N PHE A 21 7.34 5.65 -0.17
CA PHE A 21 7.26 6.58 -1.31
C PHE A 21 7.84 7.95 -0.95
N VAL A 22 7.41 8.55 0.16
CA VAL A 22 7.87 9.88 0.61
C VAL A 22 9.37 9.86 0.88
N LEU A 23 9.88 8.89 1.64
CA LEU A 23 11.32 8.74 1.91
C LEU A 23 12.13 8.57 0.62
N GLY A 24 11.67 7.71 -0.29
CA GLY A 24 12.30 7.50 -1.59
C GLY A 24 12.25 8.74 -2.49
N TRP A 25 11.15 9.50 -2.45
CA TRP A 25 11.00 10.76 -3.17
C TRP A 25 11.98 11.82 -2.69
N MET A 26 12.11 11.98 -1.38
CA MET A 26 13.03 12.94 -0.76
C MET A 26 14.51 12.59 -1.00
N LYS A 27 14.84 11.28 -1.08
CA LYS A 27 16.20 10.79 -1.37
C LYS A 27 16.59 10.94 -2.85
N ALA A 28 15.66 10.72 -3.78
CA ALA A 28 15.93 10.67 -5.22
C ALA A 28 16.33 12.02 -5.83
N GLY A 29 16.09 13.12 -5.14
CA GLY A 29 16.51 14.46 -5.53
C GLY A 29 17.73 14.91 -4.72
N THR A 30 18.73 15.52 -5.37
CA THR A 30 19.64 16.41 -4.67
C THR A 30 18.80 17.51 -4.00
N ARG A 31 19.22 18.09 -2.86
CA ARG A 31 18.49 19.14 -2.12
C ARG A 31 17.88 20.25 -3.01
N SER A 32 18.44 20.48 -4.20
CA SER A 32 17.98 21.47 -5.15
C SER A 32 16.95 20.98 -6.18
N LYS A 33 16.65 19.66 -6.26
CA LYS A 33 15.81 19.05 -7.33
C LYS A 33 14.61 18.24 -6.85
N ALA A 34 14.53 17.81 -5.59
CA ALA A 34 13.35 17.12 -5.10
C ALA A 34 12.20 18.11 -4.88
N SER A 35 11.04 17.78 -5.47
CA SER A 35 9.83 18.58 -5.24
C SER A 35 9.39 18.47 -3.78
N PRO A 36 8.96 19.58 -3.14
CA PRO A 36 8.42 19.52 -1.78
C PRO A 36 7.22 18.60 -1.67
N VAL A 37 7.05 18.02 -0.48
CA VAL A 37 5.96 17.10 -0.16
C VAL A 37 5.11 17.70 0.96
N VAL A 38 3.81 17.79 0.73
CA VAL A 38 2.80 17.96 1.79
C VAL A 38 2.14 16.63 2.02
N ASN A 39 2.27 16.08 3.23
CA ASN A 39 1.71 14.80 3.61
C ASN A 39 0.49 14.99 4.50
N LEU A 40 -0.70 14.65 3.99
CA LEU A 40 -1.96 14.63 4.72
C LEU A 40 -2.21 13.19 5.22
N ASP A 41 -2.23 12.99 6.53
CA ASP A 41 -2.49 11.69 7.13
C ASP A 41 -3.30 11.82 8.42
N LEU A 42 -4.27 10.96 8.62
CA LEU A 42 -5.12 10.96 9.81
C LEU A 42 -4.40 10.36 11.03
N LEU A 43 -3.35 9.56 10.79
CA LEU A 43 -2.66 8.74 11.79
C LEU A 43 -3.63 7.76 12.47
N THR A 44 -4.30 6.94 11.66
CA THR A 44 -5.07 5.81 12.16
C THR A 44 -4.15 4.72 12.71
N TYR A 45 -4.65 3.57 13.06
CA TYR A 45 -3.86 2.48 13.66
C TYR A 45 -2.64 2.04 12.83
N ALA A 46 -2.70 2.17 11.50
CA ALA A 46 -1.61 1.79 10.58
C ALA A 46 -0.73 2.97 10.14
N GLY A 47 -1.14 4.20 10.44
CA GLY A 47 -0.36 5.42 10.21
C GLY A 47 0.58 5.70 11.39
N ASN A 48 1.89 5.82 11.11
CA ASN A 48 2.89 6.09 12.14
C ASN A 48 3.83 7.21 11.70
N ALA A 49 3.78 8.35 12.36
CA ALA A 49 4.65 9.49 12.07
C ALA A 49 6.16 9.14 12.18
N ALA A 50 6.51 8.19 13.06
CA ALA A 50 7.89 7.72 13.21
C ALA A 50 8.46 7.07 11.93
N ASN A 51 7.62 6.64 10.99
CA ASN A 51 8.08 6.15 9.68
C ASN A 51 8.83 7.24 8.89
N LEU A 52 8.52 8.50 9.17
CA LEU A 52 9.08 9.66 8.48
C LEU A 52 10.10 10.45 9.33
N ALA A 53 10.50 9.92 10.49
CA ALA A 53 11.54 10.52 11.33
C ALA A 53 12.83 10.87 10.56
N PRO A 54 13.31 10.08 9.55
CA PRO A 54 14.51 10.44 8.81
C PRO A 54 14.45 11.75 8.02
N ILE A 55 13.25 12.31 7.82
CA ILE A 55 13.03 13.58 7.10
C ILE A 55 12.34 14.63 7.96
N GLU A 56 12.21 14.38 9.26
CA GLU A 56 11.71 15.35 10.22
C GLU A 56 12.66 16.58 10.25
N GLY A 57 12.08 17.77 10.09
CA GLY A 57 12.86 19.02 10.01
C GLY A 57 13.44 19.35 8.62
N ASP A 58 13.19 18.55 7.58
CA ASP A 58 13.54 18.94 6.20
C ASP A 58 12.52 19.97 5.68
N ASP A 59 13.00 21.15 5.28
CA ASP A 59 12.18 22.30 4.81
C ASP A 59 11.28 21.93 3.61
N ARG A 60 11.58 20.85 2.91
CA ARG A 60 10.79 20.36 1.77
C ARG A 60 9.64 19.43 2.20
N TYR A 61 9.57 19.06 3.47
CA TYR A 61 8.54 18.17 4.00
C TYR A 61 7.61 18.92 4.95
N THR A 62 6.30 18.82 4.69
CA THR A 62 5.28 19.34 5.60
C THR A 62 4.30 18.24 5.95
N PHE A 63 4.15 17.97 7.24
CA PHE A 63 3.13 17.05 7.75
C PHE A 63 1.87 17.81 8.14
N VAL A 64 0.71 17.29 7.74
CA VAL A 64 -0.60 17.79 8.15
C VAL A 64 -1.42 16.62 8.66
N ARG A 65 -1.84 16.67 9.93
CA ARG A 65 -2.77 15.69 10.47
C ARG A 65 -4.20 16.05 10.08
N GLY A 66 -4.91 15.15 9.38
CA GLY A 66 -6.28 15.39 8.98
C GLY A 66 -6.91 14.25 8.20
N ASP A 67 -8.25 14.30 8.10
CA ASP A 67 -9.07 13.31 7.40
C ASP A 67 -9.24 13.74 5.92
N ILE A 68 -9.04 12.81 4.99
CA ILE A 68 -9.31 13.05 3.56
C ILE A 68 -10.80 13.27 3.27
N CYS A 69 -11.68 12.91 4.18
CA CYS A 69 -13.13 13.21 4.11
C CYS A 69 -13.45 14.67 4.47
N ASP A 70 -12.50 15.44 5.01
CA ASP A 70 -12.67 16.85 5.30
C ASP A 70 -12.37 17.70 4.05
N GLY A 71 -13.43 18.05 3.31
CA GLY A 71 -13.32 18.81 2.06
C GLY A 71 -12.77 20.23 2.27
N GLU A 72 -13.04 20.89 3.41
CA GLU A 72 -12.52 22.23 3.69
C GLU A 72 -11.01 22.18 3.90
N LEU A 73 -10.54 21.21 4.69
CA LEU A 73 -9.11 20.97 4.89
C LEU A 73 -8.41 20.67 3.57
N VAL A 74 -8.89 19.68 2.81
CA VAL A 74 -8.30 19.30 1.52
C VAL A 74 -8.24 20.49 0.56
N GLY A 75 -9.35 21.21 0.40
CA GLY A 75 -9.41 22.40 -0.45
C GLY A 75 -8.45 23.51 0.02
N SER A 76 -8.30 23.71 1.33
CA SER A 76 -7.35 24.68 1.89
C SER A 76 -5.90 24.31 1.57
N LEU A 77 -5.55 23.03 1.65
CA LEU A 77 -4.20 22.51 1.33
C LEU A 77 -3.88 22.73 -0.16
N LEU A 78 -4.83 22.39 -1.05
CA LEU A 78 -4.66 22.59 -2.49
C LEU A 78 -4.45 24.07 -2.84
N ARG A 79 -5.24 24.97 -2.25
CA ARG A 79 -5.10 26.43 -2.44
C ARG A 79 -3.80 26.98 -1.86
N LYS A 80 -3.38 26.50 -0.68
CA LYS A 80 -2.19 27.00 0.03
C LYS A 80 -0.90 26.58 -0.67
N TYR A 81 -0.78 25.28 -0.98
CA TYR A 81 0.47 24.69 -1.48
C TYR A 81 0.55 24.60 -3.00
N GLN A 82 -0.57 24.75 -3.70
CA GLN A 82 -0.69 24.74 -5.15
C GLN A 82 0.07 23.54 -5.80
N PRO A 83 -0.21 22.30 -5.37
CA PRO A 83 0.57 21.14 -5.80
C PRO A 83 0.37 20.86 -7.29
N ARG A 84 1.45 20.40 -7.95
CA ARG A 84 1.40 19.91 -9.33
C ARG A 84 0.78 18.50 -9.43
N ALA A 85 0.70 17.80 -8.31
CA ALA A 85 0.10 16.48 -8.28
C ALA A 85 -0.45 16.13 -6.90
N VAL A 86 -1.47 15.26 -6.92
CA VAL A 86 -1.97 14.52 -5.75
C VAL A 86 -1.58 13.06 -5.93
N VAL A 87 -0.97 12.44 -4.91
CA VAL A 87 -0.66 11.00 -4.85
C VAL A 87 -1.43 10.40 -3.69
N HIS A 88 -2.45 9.62 -4.00
CA HIS A 88 -3.44 9.18 -3.03
C HIS A 88 -3.19 7.75 -2.57
N PHE A 89 -2.57 7.60 -1.38
CA PHE A 89 -2.38 6.31 -0.70
C PHE A 89 -3.36 6.10 0.46
N ALA A 90 -3.97 7.14 1.01
CA ALA A 90 -4.82 7.03 2.20
C ALA A 90 -5.98 6.04 1.94
N ALA A 91 -6.04 4.99 2.73
CA ALA A 91 -7.06 3.96 2.65
C ALA A 91 -7.10 3.12 3.94
N GLU A 92 -8.26 2.63 4.30
CA GLU A 92 -8.37 1.45 5.14
C GLU A 92 -8.04 0.21 4.30
N SER A 93 -7.15 -0.69 4.78
CA SER A 93 -6.54 -1.72 3.90
C SER A 93 -6.48 -3.13 4.48
N HIS A 94 -6.98 -3.38 5.69
CA HIS A 94 -6.92 -4.71 6.29
C HIS A 94 -8.21 -5.49 6.03
N VAL A 95 -8.13 -6.54 5.20
CA VAL A 95 -9.31 -7.31 4.77
C VAL A 95 -10.10 -7.87 5.95
N ASP A 96 -9.43 -8.50 6.95
CA ASP A 96 -10.14 -9.08 8.11
C ASP A 96 -10.89 -8.00 8.92
N ARG A 97 -10.33 -6.78 9.05
CA ARG A 97 -11.03 -5.65 9.65
C ARG A 97 -12.24 -5.22 8.83
N SER A 98 -12.16 -5.28 7.49
CA SER A 98 -13.29 -4.94 6.63
C SER A 98 -14.47 -5.90 6.76
N ILE A 99 -14.20 -7.16 7.11
CA ILE A 99 -15.24 -8.17 7.35
C ILE A 99 -15.96 -7.89 8.69
N VAL A 100 -15.22 -7.45 9.71
CA VAL A 100 -15.75 -7.16 11.04
C VAL A 100 -16.46 -5.79 11.09
N SER A 101 -15.90 -4.77 10.43
CA SER A 101 -16.40 -3.39 10.46
C SER A 101 -16.20 -2.71 9.08
N PRO A 102 -17.10 -2.94 8.12
CA PRO A 102 -16.96 -2.43 6.76
C PRO A 102 -17.18 -0.92 6.61
N GLU A 103 -17.92 -0.27 7.52
CA GLU A 103 -18.29 1.14 7.41
C GLU A 103 -17.09 2.07 7.24
N GLY A 104 -16.03 1.88 8.03
CA GLY A 104 -14.81 2.69 7.93
C GLY A 104 -14.15 2.60 6.56
N PHE A 105 -14.24 1.44 5.90
CA PHE A 105 -13.72 1.22 4.55
C PHE A 105 -14.52 1.99 3.49
N ILE A 106 -15.85 2.00 3.60
CA ILE A 106 -16.70 2.79 2.70
C ILE A 106 -16.44 4.29 2.92
N ARG A 107 -16.41 4.73 4.17
CA ARG A 107 -16.14 6.13 4.50
C ARG A 107 -14.79 6.59 3.95
N THR A 108 -13.71 5.90 4.31
CA THR A 108 -12.36 6.32 3.92
C THR A 108 -12.11 6.09 2.43
N ASN A 109 -12.36 4.87 1.92
CA ASN A 109 -11.93 4.51 0.57
C ASN A 109 -12.85 5.09 -0.50
N VAL A 110 -14.17 5.17 -0.25
CA VAL A 110 -15.12 5.69 -1.25
C VAL A 110 -15.35 7.19 -1.03
N MET A 111 -15.84 7.58 0.16
CA MET A 111 -16.18 8.99 0.41
C MET A 111 -14.94 9.87 0.50
N GLY A 112 -13.85 9.38 1.12
CA GLY A 112 -12.59 10.14 1.15
C GLY A 112 -11.99 10.34 -0.24
N THR A 113 -12.01 9.31 -1.10
CA THR A 113 -11.58 9.45 -2.51
C THR A 113 -12.49 10.41 -3.27
N PHE A 114 -13.81 10.33 -3.09
CA PHE A 114 -14.76 11.29 -3.67
C PHE A 114 -14.43 12.73 -3.27
N THR A 115 -14.22 12.98 -1.99
CA THR A 115 -13.87 14.31 -1.46
C THR A 115 -12.57 14.84 -2.09
N LEU A 116 -11.54 14.00 -2.16
CA LEU A 116 -10.28 14.36 -2.80
C LEU A 116 -10.44 14.70 -4.28
N LEU A 117 -11.24 13.91 -5.01
CA LEU A 117 -11.50 14.13 -6.43
C LEU A 117 -12.27 15.42 -6.67
N GLU A 118 -13.30 15.73 -5.87
CA GLU A 118 -14.07 17.00 -5.95
C GLU A 118 -13.15 18.21 -5.70
N GLN A 119 -12.39 18.19 -4.61
CA GLN A 119 -11.50 19.31 -4.29
C GLN A 119 -10.37 19.44 -5.32
N ALA A 120 -9.84 18.35 -5.85
CA ALA A 120 -8.84 18.36 -6.91
C ALA A 120 -9.42 18.89 -8.23
N ARG A 121 -10.68 18.56 -8.56
CA ARG A 121 -11.39 19.09 -9.73
C ARG A 121 -11.57 20.60 -9.62
N ASP A 122 -12.05 21.10 -8.49
CA ASP A 122 -12.26 22.51 -8.26
C ASP A 122 -10.94 23.29 -8.35
N TYR A 123 -9.89 22.77 -7.71
CA TYR A 123 -8.55 23.32 -7.80
C TYR A 123 -8.03 23.33 -9.25
N TRP A 124 -8.08 22.20 -9.95
CA TRP A 124 -7.58 22.03 -11.32
C TRP A 124 -8.33 22.94 -12.32
N THR A 125 -9.64 23.10 -12.16
CA THR A 125 -10.45 23.98 -13.02
C THR A 125 -10.03 25.45 -12.91
N GLY A 126 -9.57 25.88 -11.74
CA GLY A 126 -9.06 27.23 -11.47
C GLY A 126 -7.63 27.50 -11.93
N LEU A 127 -6.88 26.47 -12.39
CA LEU A 127 -5.51 26.63 -12.91
C LEU A 127 -5.51 27.25 -14.32
N ASP A 128 -4.39 27.85 -14.73
CA ASP A 128 -4.17 28.21 -16.12
C ASP A 128 -3.98 26.95 -17.00
N GLU A 129 -3.99 27.15 -18.33
CA GLU A 129 -3.93 26.05 -19.28
C GLU A 129 -2.63 25.25 -19.18
N ALA A 130 -1.49 25.89 -18.96
CA ALA A 130 -0.19 25.24 -18.86
C ALA A 130 -0.10 24.37 -17.59
N ASP A 131 -0.55 24.90 -16.47
CA ASP A 131 -0.59 24.19 -15.19
C ASP A 131 -1.63 23.04 -15.22
N ARG A 132 -2.81 23.26 -15.82
CA ARG A 132 -3.81 22.19 -16.05
C ARG A 132 -3.25 21.01 -16.85
N ALA A 133 -2.48 21.27 -17.89
CA ALA A 133 -1.89 20.25 -18.74
C ALA A 133 -0.89 19.35 -17.99
N THR A 134 -0.22 19.88 -16.98
CA THR A 134 0.81 19.18 -16.21
C THR A 134 0.33 18.58 -14.90
N PHE A 135 -0.80 19.04 -14.35
CA PHE A 135 -1.39 18.48 -13.13
C PHE A 135 -1.68 16.99 -13.27
N ARG A 136 -1.52 16.22 -12.19
CA ARG A 136 -1.86 14.80 -12.12
C ARG A 136 -2.53 14.45 -10.79
N PHE A 137 -3.57 13.61 -10.87
CA PHE A 137 -4.13 12.90 -9.72
C PHE A 137 -3.81 11.42 -9.87
N LEU A 138 -2.94 10.89 -9.03
CA LEU A 138 -2.57 9.48 -9.03
C LEU A 138 -3.31 8.75 -7.90
N HIS A 139 -4.20 7.83 -8.27
CA HIS A 139 -4.96 6.98 -7.38
C HIS A 139 -4.28 5.61 -7.24
N VAL A 140 -3.89 5.24 -6.02
CA VAL A 140 -3.26 3.95 -5.73
C VAL A 140 -4.32 2.96 -5.27
N SER A 141 -4.48 1.85 -6.01
CA SER A 141 -5.43 0.79 -5.75
C SER A 141 -4.73 -0.59 -5.63
N THR A 142 -5.47 -1.65 -5.76
CA THR A 142 -5.05 -3.04 -5.49
C THR A 142 -5.55 -4.00 -6.57
N ASP A 143 -4.85 -5.10 -6.79
CA ASP A 143 -5.29 -6.20 -7.66
C ASP A 143 -6.49 -6.98 -7.09
N GLU A 144 -6.78 -6.84 -5.79
CA GLU A 144 -7.94 -7.47 -5.16
C GLU A 144 -9.28 -7.03 -5.77
N VAL A 145 -9.32 -5.88 -6.48
CA VAL A 145 -10.51 -5.42 -7.20
C VAL A 145 -10.93 -6.36 -8.34
N TYR A 146 -9.99 -7.14 -8.88
CA TYR A 146 -10.26 -8.09 -9.97
C TYR A 146 -10.91 -9.40 -9.49
N GLY A 147 -10.87 -9.69 -8.18
CA GLY A 147 -11.39 -10.92 -7.59
C GLY A 147 -10.39 -12.05 -7.56
N SER A 148 -10.84 -13.31 -7.68
CA SER A 148 -10.02 -14.50 -7.49
C SER A 148 -9.78 -15.25 -8.80
N LEU A 149 -8.55 -15.69 -9.02
CA LEU A 149 -8.16 -16.57 -10.13
C LEU A 149 -8.23 -18.04 -9.72
N ARG A 150 -8.59 -18.90 -10.68
CA ARG A 150 -8.36 -20.33 -10.62
C ARG A 150 -6.86 -20.63 -10.83
N PRO A 151 -6.36 -21.83 -10.49
CA PRO A 151 -4.94 -22.15 -10.59
C PRO A 151 -4.29 -21.90 -11.96
N HIS A 152 -5.05 -22.08 -13.05
CA HIS A 152 -4.55 -21.98 -14.43
C HIS A 152 -5.09 -20.77 -15.21
N ASP A 153 -5.88 -19.91 -14.58
CA ASP A 153 -6.37 -18.70 -15.23
C ASP A 153 -5.18 -17.76 -15.56
N PRO A 154 -5.25 -16.99 -16.66
CA PRO A 154 -4.24 -15.98 -16.94
C PRO A 154 -4.23 -14.91 -15.85
N ALA A 155 -3.07 -14.32 -15.61
CA ALA A 155 -2.92 -13.19 -14.67
C ALA A 155 -3.80 -12.00 -15.11
N PHE A 156 -4.34 -11.27 -14.12
CA PHE A 156 -5.14 -10.06 -14.34
C PHE A 156 -4.38 -9.02 -15.18
N ASN A 157 -5.05 -8.47 -16.17
CA ASN A 157 -4.60 -7.31 -16.91
C ASN A 157 -5.57 -6.14 -16.71
N GLU A 158 -5.25 -4.98 -17.26
CA GLU A 158 -6.04 -3.77 -17.08
C GLU A 158 -7.42 -3.79 -17.76
N ASP A 159 -7.68 -4.78 -18.63
CA ASP A 159 -8.97 -5.02 -19.28
C ASP A 159 -9.83 -6.06 -18.52
N THR A 160 -9.27 -6.69 -17.47
CA THR A 160 -10.01 -7.65 -16.64
C THR A 160 -11.15 -6.93 -15.90
N ALA A 161 -12.36 -7.48 -15.98
CA ALA A 161 -13.51 -6.95 -15.25
C ALA A 161 -13.31 -7.07 -13.73
N TYR A 162 -13.76 -6.07 -12.98
CA TYR A 162 -13.73 -6.10 -11.53
C TYR A 162 -14.77 -7.07 -10.96
N ALA A 163 -14.36 -7.89 -10.00
CA ALA A 163 -15.21 -8.87 -9.31
C ALA A 163 -14.77 -9.03 -7.82
N PRO A 164 -14.76 -7.94 -7.02
CA PRO A 164 -14.23 -7.94 -5.67
C PRO A 164 -15.04 -8.85 -4.73
N ASN A 165 -14.35 -9.64 -3.88
CA ASN A 165 -14.96 -10.62 -2.98
C ASN A 165 -14.93 -10.22 -1.49
N SER A 166 -14.36 -9.08 -1.13
CA SER A 166 -14.32 -8.57 0.25
C SER A 166 -14.84 -7.12 0.32
N PRO A 167 -15.33 -6.66 1.49
CA PRO A 167 -15.73 -5.27 1.68
C PRO A 167 -14.59 -4.29 1.38
N TYR A 168 -13.34 -4.63 1.73
CA TYR A 168 -12.16 -3.85 1.35
C TYR A 168 -12.02 -3.74 -0.17
N ALA A 169 -11.97 -4.88 -0.87
CA ALA A 169 -11.80 -4.91 -2.32
C ALA A 169 -12.95 -4.18 -3.04
N ALA A 170 -14.21 -4.34 -2.56
CA ALA A 170 -15.37 -3.64 -3.07
C ALA A 170 -15.27 -2.12 -2.87
N SER A 171 -14.77 -1.65 -1.72
CA SER A 171 -14.57 -0.23 -1.47
C SER A 171 -13.48 0.37 -2.36
N LYS A 172 -12.41 -0.38 -2.65
CA LYS A 172 -11.35 0.03 -3.60
C LYS A 172 -11.86 0.05 -5.03
N ALA A 173 -12.64 -0.98 -5.46
CA ALA A 173 -13.29 -0.98 -6.76
C ALA A 173 -14.22 0.24 -6.94
N GLY A 174 -14.98 0.59 -5.91
CA GLY A 174 -15.82 1.80 -5.90
C GLY A 174 -15.02 3.08 -6.10
N SER A 175 -13.88 3.22 -5.41
CA SER A 175 -13.00 4.39 -5.59
C SER A 175 -12.32 4.43 -6.96
N ASP A 176 -11.95 3.29 -7.53
CA ASP A 176 -11.39 3.19 -8.89
C ASP A 176 -12.42 3.64 -9.93
N HIS A 177 -13.68 3.22 -9.78
CA HIS A 177 -14.77 3.66 -10.66
C HIS A 177 -15.05 5.17 -10.55
N LEU A 178 -14.96 5.75 -9.34
CA LEU A 178 -15.05 7.21 -9.17
C LEU A 178 -13.88 7.90 -9.89
N ALA A 179 -12.64 7.47 -9.66
CA ALA A 179 -11.46 8.01 -10.31
C ALA A 179 -11.59 7.99 -11.84
N ARG A 180 -12.02 6.85 -12.39
CA ARG A 180 -12.30 6.69 -13.83
C ARG A 180 -13.43 7.65 -14.31
N ALA A 181 -14.53 7.73 -13.57
CA ALA A 181 -15.66 8.60 -13.93
C ALA A 181 -15.24 10.08 -13.96
N TYR A 182 -14.40 10.54 -13.02
CA TYR A 182 -13.91 11.92 -13.01
C TYR A 182 -13.06 12.27 -14.23
N PHE A 183 -12.25 11.33 -14.72
CA PHE A 183 -11.57 11.53 -16.00
C PHE A 183 -12.54 11.60 -17.18
N HIS A 184 -13.46 10.64 -17.29
CA HIS A 184 -14.35 10.57 -18.45
C HIS A 184 -15.35 11.72 -18.51
N THR A 185 -15.90 12.12 -17.36
CA THR A 185 -16.92 13.18 -17.28
C THR A 185 -16.30 14.57 -17.26
N PHE A 186 -15.32 14.80 -16.41
CA PHE A 186 -14.78 16.13 -16.14
C PHE A 186 -13.40 16.38 -16.76
N LYS A 187 -12.78 15.37 -17.35
CA LYS A 187 -11.41 15.43 -17.91
C LYS A 187 -10.33 15.71 -16.86
N LEU A 188 -10.65 15.52 -15.57
CA LEU A 188 -9.62 15.60 -14.52
C LEU A 188 -8.52 14.58 -14.84
N PRO A 189 -7.23 14.97 -14.89
CA PRO A 189 -6.15 14.07 -15.34
C PRO A 189 -5.77 13.03 -14.26
N VAL A 190 -6.68 12.08 -14.03
CA VAL A 190 -6.51 10.96 -13.10
C VAL A 190 -5.76 9.82 -13.79
N VAL A 191 -4.84 9.18 -13.05
CA VAL A 191 -4.19 7.91 -13.41
C VAL A 191 -4.39 6.95 -12.23
N THR A 192 -4.77 5.71 -12.51
CA THR A 192 -4.96 4.66 -11.48
C THR A 192 -3.84 3.63 -11.56
N THR A 193 -3.44 3.09 -10.41
CA THR A 193 -2.52 1.95 -10.34
C THR A 193 -3.13 0.83 -9.49
N ASN A 194 -3.08 -0.41 -9.97
CA ASN A 194 -3.48 -1.59 -9.23
C ASN A 194 -2.24 -2.43 -8.95
N CYS A 195 -1.89 -2.58 -7.67
CA CYS A 195 -0.68 -3.28 -7.29
C CYS A 195 -0.96 -4.65 -6.67
N SER A 196 -0.02 -5.58 -6.84
CA SER A 196 0.01 -6.86 -6.14
C SER A 196 0.43 -6.70 -4.66
N ASN A 197 0.53 -7.82 -3.92
CA ASN A 197 0.80 -7.81 -2.48
C ASN A 197 2.18 -7.22 -2.16
N ASN A 198 2.20 -6.09 -1.48
CA ASN A 198 3.43 -5.41 -1.08
C ASN A 198 4.03 -5.99 0.21
N TYR A 199 5.36 -6.00 0.29
CA TYR A 199 6.12 -6.32 1.50
C TYR A 199 7.39 -5.47 1.60
N GLY A 200 7.91 -5.28 2.82
CA GLY A 200 9.13 -4.50 3.04
C GLY A 200 9.16 -3.74 4.36
N PRO A 201 10.09 -2.78 4.50
CA PRO A 201 10.22 -1.89 5.65
C PRO A 201 8.94 -1.12 5.99
N TYR A 202 8.69 -0.89 7.28
CA TYR A 202 7.54 -0.14 7.81
C TYR A 202 6.17 -0.79 7.60
N GLN A 203 6.07 -2.05 7.12
CA GLN A 203 4.79 -2.74 7.01
C GLN A 203 4.23 -3.04 8.40
N PHE A 204 2.97 -2.64 8.64
CA PHE A 204 2.33 -2.83 9.94
C PHE A 204 2.20 -4.32 10.28
N PRO A 205 2.54 -4.75 11.51
CA PRO A 205 2.75 -6.16 11.87
C PRO A 205 1.48 -7.01 12.04
N GLU A 206 0.36 -6.63 11.42
CA GLU A 206 -0.85 -7.44 11.30
C GLU A 206 -0.92 -8.23 9.98
N LYS A 207 -0.03 -7.92 9.02
CA LYS A 207 0.05 -8.61 7.72
C LYS A 207 0.96 -9.84 7.80
N LEU A 208 0.75 -10.79 6.88
CA LEU A 208 1.39 -12.11 6.90
C LEU A 208 2.91 -12.07 7.15
N ILE A 209 3.66 -11.34 6.33
CA ILE A 209 5.13 -11.33 6.41
C ILE A 209 5.63 -10.75 7.75
N PRO A 210 5.26 -9.51 8.14
CA PRO A 210 5.77 -8.97 9.40
C PRO A 210 5.25 -9.71 10.64
N LEU A 211 4.01 -10.18 10.64
CA LEU A 211 3.47 -10.99 11.74
C LEU A 211 4.27 -12.28 11.91
N THR A 212 4.55 -12.99 10.81
CA THR A 212 5.35 -14.23 10.83
C THR A 212 6.76 -13.98 11.34
N ILE A 213 7.44 -12.91 10.87
CA ILE A 213 8.78 -12.54 11.33
C ILE A 213 8.78 -12.34 12.86
N LEU A 214 7.86 -11.52 13.36
CA LEU A 214 7.84 -11.17 14.78
C LEU A 214 7.46 -12.35 15.67
N ASN A 215 6.47 -13.14 15.26
CA ASN A 215 6.11 -14.35 16.01
C ASN A 215 7.24 -15.38 16.00
N ALA A 216 7.94 -15.57 14.87
CA ALA A 216 9.08 -16.47 14.78
C ALA A 216 10.23 -16.04 15.72
N LEU A 217 10.49 -14.73 15.84
CA LEU A 217 11.47 -14.19 16.75
C LEU A 217 11.10 -14.37 18.24
N GLU A 218 9.80 -14.38 18.53
CA GLU A 218 9.28 -14.53 19.90
C GLU A 218 8.93 -15.97 20.27
N GLY A 219 9.17 -16.95 19.39
CA GLY A 219 8.82 -18.35 19.61
C GLY A 219 7.30 -18.60 19.69
N LYS A 220 6.48 -17.74 19.13
CA LYS A 220 5.02 -17.80 19.13
C LYS A 220 4.49 -18.60 17.93
N PRO A 221 3.24 -19.14 18.00
CA PRO A 221 2.61 -19.78 16.87
C PRO A 221 2.57 -18.88 15.62
N LEU A 222 2.80 -19.47 14.45
CA LEU A 222 2.75 -18.84 13.13
C LEU A 222 1.43 -19.22 12.47
N PRO A 223 0.36 -18.39 12.58
CA PRO A 223 -0.95 -18.77 12.08
C PRO A 223 -0.98 -18.75 10.55
N VAL A 224 -1.38 -19.87 9.95
CA VAL A 224 -1.58 -20.04 8.51
C VAL A 224 -3.05 -20.35 8.26
N TYR A 225 -3.71 -19.54 7.46
CA TYR A 225 -5.13 -19.70 7.12
C TYR A 225 -5.36 -20.92 6.23
N GLY A 226 -6.39 -21.71 6.57
CA GLY A 226 -6.81 -22.88 5.80
C GLY A 226 -5.68 -23.88 5.56
N ASP A 227 -5.45 -24.24 4.30
CA ASP A 227 -4.37 -25.15 3.88
C ASP A 227 -3.05 -24.43 3.53
N GLY A 228 -3.00 -23.11 3.67
CA GLY A 228 -1.84 -22.29 3.35
C GLY A 228 -1.51 -22.13 1.86
N LYS A 229 -2.31 -22.73 0.96
CA LYS A 229 -2.04 -22.79 -0.48
C LYS A 229 -2.63 -21.61 -1.27
N ASN A 230 -3.11 -20.57 -0.59
CA ASN A 230 -3.50 -19.34 -1.26
C ASN A 230 -2.26 -18.67 -1.87
N VAL A 231 -2.33 -18.36 -3.17
CA VAL A 231 -1.20 -17.81 -3.93
C VAL A 231 -1.32 -16.30 -4.02
N ARG A 232 -0.19 -15.60 -3.82
CA ARG A 232 -0.08 -14.15 -3.97
C ARG A 232 1.12 -13.82 -4.85
N ASP A 233 1.00 -12.78 -5.66
CA ASP A 233 2.14 -12.14 -6.31
C ASP A 233 2.74 -11.12 -5.36
N TRP A 234 4.03 -11.24 -5.05
CA TRP A 234 4.71 -10.44 -4.04
C TRP A 234 5.59 -9.37 -4.66
N LEU A 235 5.37 -8.12 -4.27
CA LEU A 235 6.06 -6.94 -4.78
C LEU A 235 6.82 -6.23 -3.66
N TYR A 236 8.14 -6.07 -3.83
CA TYR A 236 8.92 -5.30 -2.87
C TYR A 236 8.53 -3.82 -2.89
N VAL A 237 8.33 -3.22 -1.71
CA VAL A 237 7.70 -1.90 -1.60
C VAL A 237 8.48 -0.79 -2.29
N GLU A 238 9.82 -0.85 -2.33
CA GLU A 238 10.62 0.16 -3.02
C GLU A 238 10.44 0.10 -4.55
N ASP A 239 10.23 -1.11 -5.10
CA ASP A 239 9.89 -1.28 -6.53
C ASP A 239 8.50 -0.72 -6.84
N HIS A 240 7.53 -0.96 -5.95
CA HIS A 240 6.21 -0.33 -6.09
C HIS A 240 6.32 1.20 -6.07
N CYS A 241 7.09 1.77 -5.13
CA CYS A 241 7.32 3.21 -5.08
C CYS A 241 8.01 3.74 -6.34
N ALA A 242 8.92 2.96 -6.93
CA ALA A 242 9.55 3.30 -8.21
C ALA A 242 8.54 3.29 -9.38
N ALA A 243 7.62 2.30 -9.41
CA ALA A 243 6.53 2.25 -10.39
C ALA A 243 5.61 3.47 -10.27
N ILE A 244 5.19 3.82 -9.04
CA ILE A 244 4.36 5.00 -8.79
C ILE A 244 5.04 6.28 -9.29
N ARG A 245 6.35 6.44 -9.05
CA ARG A 245 7.10 7.58 -9.59
C ARG A 245 7.12 7.59 -11.11
N ALA A 246 7.30 6.44 -11.76
CA ALA A 246 7.26 6.32 -13.22
C ALA A 246 5.88 6.67 -13.79
N VAL A 247 4.81 6.18 -13.15
CA VAL A 247 3.43 6.49 -13.53
C VAL A 247 3.11 7.96 -13.32
N LEU A 248 3.54 8.56 -12.20
CA LEU A 248 3.34 9.99 -11.92
C LEU A 248 4.03 10.87 -12.96
N ALA A 249 5.22 10.48 -13.41
CA ALA A 249 6.00 11.23 -14.39
C ALA A 249 5.47 11.08 -15.82
N ASN A 250 5.10 9.88 -16.24
CA ASN A 250 4.88 9.54 -17.65
C ASN A 250 3.55 8.79 -17.92
N GLY A 251 2.77 8.47 -16.89
CA GLY A 251 1.49 7.79 -17.03
C GLY A 251 0.48 8.64 -17.80
N ARG A 252 -0.26 8.01 -18.69
CA ARG A 252 -1.30 8.69 -19.48
C ARG A 252 -2.57 8.89 -18.65
N PRO A 253 -3.12 10.13 -18.56
CA PRO A 253 -4.39 10.38 -17.90
C PRO A 253 -5.51 9.47 -18.42
N GLY A 254 -6.37 9.01 -17.51
CA GLY A 254 -7.47 8.10 -17.80
C GLY A 254 -7.07 6.62 -17.91
N GLN A 255 -5.78 6.30 -17.80
CA GLN A 255 -5.29 4.92 -17.86
C GLN A 255 -5.13 4.31 -16.48
N THR A 256 -5.29 2.99 -16.42
CA THR A 256 -4.89 2.14 -15.30
C THR A 256 -3.57 1.44 -15.67
N TYR A 257 -2.69 1.28 -14.68
CA TYR A 257 -1.44 0.53 -14.79
C TYR A 257 -1.37 -0.52 -13.70
N ASN A 258 -1.28 -1.77 -14.09
CA ASN A 258 -1.02 -2.88 -13.18
C ASN A 258 0.46 -2.93 -12.80
N ILE A 259 0.74 -3.13 -11.50
CA ILE A 259 2.09 -3.16 -10.94
C ILE A 259 2.25 -4.47 -10.17
N GLY A 260 3.04 -5.40 -10.68
CA GLY A 260 3.25 -6.73 -10.11
C GLY A 260 4.72 -7.08 -9.93
N GLY A 261 4.99 -7.98 -8.97
CA GLY A 261 6.33 -8.47 -8.67
C GLY A 261 6.79 -9.61 -9.57
N ASN A 262 5.89 -10.20 -10.37
CA ASN A 262 6.10 -11.46 -11.11
C ASN A 262 6.61 -12.59 -10.19
N SER A 263 6.10 -12.64 -8.96
CA SER A 263 6.60 -13.53 -7.91
C SER A 263 5.47 -14.20 -7.15
N GLU A 264 4.74 -15.09 -7.86
CA GLU A 264 3.68 -15.89 -7.26
C GLU A 264 4.26 -16.91 -6.28
N ARG A 265 3.75 -16.90 -5.02
CA ARG A 265 4.13 -17.83 -3.97
C ARG A 265 2.89 -18.25 -3.17
N ALA A 266 2.81 -19.51 -2.76
CA ALA A 266 1.83 -19.93 -1.78
C ALA A 266 2.18 -19.34 -0.40
N ASN A 267 1.17 -18.99 0.39
CA ASN A 267 1.40 -18.39 1.71
C ASN A 267 2.26 -19.28 2.62
N ILE A 268 2.07 -20.59 2.58
CA ILE A 268 2.88 -21.53 3.36
C ILE A 268 4.36 -21.49 2.97
N ASP A 269 4.68 -21.36 1.68
CA ASP A 269 6.07 -21.27 1.20
C ASP A 269 6.74 -19.99 1.70
N VAL A 270 5.99 -18.88 1.73
CA VAL A 270 6.47 -17.61 2.29
C VAL A 270 6.75 -17.73 3.80
N VAL A 271 5.85 -18.37 4.55
CA VAL A 271 6.04 -18.62 5.99
C VAL A 271 7.26 -19.50 6.25
N MET A 272 7.43 -20.58 5.48
CA MET A 272 8.62 -21.43 5.60
C MET A 272 9.92 -20.69 5.29
N ALA A 273 9.94 -19.87 4.22
CA ALA A 273 11.11 -19.07 3.86
C ALA A 273 11.47 -18.03 4.95
N ILE A 274 10.47 -17.44 5.61
CA ILE A 274 10.71 -16.56 6.76
C ILE A 274 11.32 -17.33 7.93
N CYS A 275 10.81 -18.53 8.25
CA CYS A 275 11.39 -19.36 9.30
C CYS A 275 12.89 -19.64 9.06
N ASP A 276 13.23 -20.07 7.84
CA ASP A 276 14.61 -20.38 7.47
C ASP A 276 15.53 -19.14 7.59
N LEU A 277 15.06 -17.99 7.10
CA LEU A 277 15.82 -16.74 7.19
C LEU A 277 16.00 -16.27 8.64
N VAL A 278 14.98 -16.44 9.50
CA VAL A 278 15.11 -16.10 10.93
C VAL A 278 16.05 -17.07 11.64
N ASP A 279 15.99 -18.39 11.32
CA ASP A 279 16.94 -19.38 11.87
C ASP A 279 18.37 -19.07 11.45
N GLU A 280 18.60 -18.63 10.21
CA GLU A 280 19.92 -18.21 9.70
C GLU A 280 20.42 -16.93 10.36
N MET A 281 19.59 -15.88 10.43
CA MET A 281 20.00 -14.56 10.90
C MET A 281 20.02 -14.41 12.42
N ARG A 282 19.27 -15.25 13.14
CA ARG A 282 19.16 -15.28 14.61
C ARG A 282 19.18 -16.72 15.11
N PRO A 283 20.32 -17.42 14.90
CA PRO A 283 20.47 -18.81 15.38
C PRO A 283 20.39 -18.85 16.92
N GLU A 284 19.64 -19.83 17.41
CA GLU A 284 19.55 -20.15 18.84
C GLU A 284 20.14 -21.54 19.07
N PRO A 285 21.34 -21.64 19.70
CA PRO A 285 21.98 -22.94 19.92
C PRO A 285 21.07 -23.93 20.62
N GLY A 286 20.86 -25.11 20.01
CA GLY A 286 20.01 -26.16 20.56
C GLY A 286 18.50 -25.97 20.40
N ALA A 287 18.05 -24.87 19.81
CA ALA A 287 16.63 -24.68 19.50
C ALA A 287 16.23 -25.52 18.28
N ALA A 288 15.00 -26.03 18.29
CA ALA A 288 14.43 -26.68 17.11
C ALA A 288 14.03 -25.65 16.06
N PRO A 289 14.05 -25.99 14.75
CA PRO A 289 13.72 -25.08 13.66
C PRO A 289 12.38 -24.37 13.84
N ARG A 290 12.32 -23.06 13.51
CA ARG A 290 11.11 -22.22 13.68
C ARG A 290 9.93 -22.68 12.84
N ARG A 291 10.14 -23.50 11.81
CA ARG A 291 9.05 -24.15 11.05
C ARG A 291 8.10 -24.97 11.93
N ARG A 292 8.55 -25.48 13.10
CA ARG A 292 7.70 -26.18 14.11
C ARG A 292 6.59 -25.29 14.69
N LEU A 293 6.73 -23.97 14.60
CA LEU A 293 5.77 -22.99 15.12
C LEU A 293 4.57 -22.79 14.17
N ILE A 294 4.63 -23.32 12.95
CA ILE A 294 3.56 -23.22 11.96
C ILE A 294 2.30 -23.89 12.51
N THR A 295 1.21 -23.13 12.55
CA THR A 295 -0.08 -23.59 13.07
C THR A 295 -1.16 -23.25 12.07
N PHE A 296 -1.86 -24.25 11.54
CA PHE A 296 -3.00 -24.02 10.67
C PHE A 296 -4.22 -23.58 11.47
N VAL A 297 -4.90 -22.55 11.00
CA VAL A 297 -6.09 -21.99 11.64
C VAL A 297 -7.23 -21.90 10.64
N GLN A 298 -8.47 -21.80 11.16
CA GLN A 298 -9.65 -21.66 10.31
C GLN A 298 -9.48 -20.53 9.31
N ASP A 299 -9.83 -20.78 8.05
CA ASP A 299 -9.76 -19.79 6.99
C ASP A 299 -10.76 -18.65 7.20
N ARG A 300 -10.49 -17.49 6.60
CA ARG A 300 -11.39 -16.34 6.66
C ARG A 300 -12.47 -16.42 5.58
N PRO A 301 -13.67 -15.87 5.79
CA PRO A 301 -14.67 -15.73 4.75
C PRO A 301 -14.14 -14.94 3.54
N GLY A 302 -14.52 -15.36 2.32
CA GLY A 302 -14.13 -14.65 1.10
C GLY A 302 -12.63 -14.63 0.81
N HIS A 303 -11.89 -15.63 1.26
CA HIS A 303 -10.45 -15.72 1.04
C HIS A 303 -10.12 -16.18 -0.37
N ASP A 304 -9.78 -15.25 -1.24
CA ASP A 304 -9.42 -15.50 -2.62
C ASP A 304 -8.26 -16.49 -2.76
N ARG A 305 -8.40 -17.43 -3.69
CA ARG A 305 -7.43 -18.51 -3.83
C ARG A 305 -6.12 -18.09 -4.47
N ARG A 306 -6.17 -17.27 -5.53
CA ARG A 306 -4.97 -16.84 -6.25
C ARG A 306 -5.12 -15.41 -6.75
N TYR A 307 -4.06 -14.61 -6.54
CA TYR A 307 -3.83 -13.36 -7.22
C TYR A 307 -2.56 -13.46 -8.05
N ALA A 308 -2.65 -13.04 -9.30
CA ALA A 308 -1.52 -12.88 -10.19
C ALA A 308 -1.79 -11.68 -11.10
N ILE A 309 -0.83 -10.80 -11.28
CA ILE A 309 -1.00 -9.56 -12.03
C ILE A 309 -0.04 -9.50 -13.22
N ASN A 310 -0.54 -9.03 -14.35
CA ASN A 310 0.23 -8.83 -15.56
C ASN A 310 0.67 -7.37 -15.66
N ALA A 311 1.94 -7.10 -15.44
CA ALA A 311 2.55 -5.77 -15.48
C ALA A 311 3.16 -5.42 -16.86
N LYS A 312 2.79 -6.10 -17.94
CA LYS A 312 3.38 -5.86 -19.29
C LYS A 312 3.07 -4.46 -19.83
N LYS A 313 1.93 -3.87 -19.46
CA LYS A 313 1.58 -2.52 -19.92
C LYS A 313 2.53 -1.47 -19.37
N ILE A 314 2.75 -1.44 -18.06
CA ILE A 314 3.68 -0.49 -17.44
C ILE A 314 5.11 -0.71 -17.94
N GLN A 315 5.53 -1.95 -18.16
CA GLN A 315 6.81 -2.27 -18.73
C GLN A 315 6.97 -1.72 -20.15
N ARG A 316 6.00 -1.97 -21.02
CA ARG A 316 6.01 -1.51 -22.41
C ARG A 316 5.94 0.01 -22.54
N GLU A 317 5.07 0.66 -21.75
CA GLU A 317 4.76 2.08 -21.92
C GLU A 317 5.68 2.99 -21.11
N LEU A 318 6.14 2.53 -19.94
CA LEU A 318 6.93 3.35 -19.01
C LEU A 318 8.32 2.79 -18.71
N GLY A 319 8.69 1.64 -19.29
CA GLY A 319 9.99 1.01 -19.11
C GLY A 319 10.24 0.45 -17.70
N TRP A 320 9.23 0.45 -16.83
CA TRP A 320 9.37 -0.04 -15.46
C TRP A 320 9.25 -1.57 -15.39
N LYS A 321 10.11 -2.18 -14.60
CA LYS A 321 10.03 -3.58 -14.16
C LYS A 321 10.54 -3.69 -12.72
N PRO A 322 10.09 -4.69 -11.93
CA PRO A 322 10.66 -4.90 -10.60
C PRO A 322 12.15 -5.18 -10.69
N ALA A 323 12.92 -4.56 -9.81
CA ALA A 323 14.38 -4.71 -9.71
C ALA A 323 14.78 -5.71 -8.63
N GLU A 324 13.90 -5.92 -7.63
CA GLU A 324 14.16 -6.78 -6.48
C GLU A 324 13.50 -8.15 -6.65
N GLY A 325 14.29 -9.22 -6.59
CA GLY A 325 13.74 -10.59 -6.51
C GLY A 325 13.19 -10.89 -5.13
N PHE A 326 12.19 -11.81 -5.07
CA PHE A 326 11.47 -12.11 -3.82
C PHE A 326 12.41 -12.54 -2.68
N GLU A 327 13.30 -13.48 -2.94
CA GLU A 327 14.21 -14.05 -1.92
C GLU A 327 15.12 -12.97 -1.32
N ARG A 328 15.68 -12.11 -2.16
CA ARG A 328 16.55 -11.02 -1.73
C ARG A 328 15.76 -9.94 -0.99
N GLY A 329 14.58 -9.57 -1.50
CA GLY A 329 13.67 -8.61 -0.86
C GLY A 329 13.16 -9.13 0.49
N LEU A 330 12.84 -10.42 0.60
CA LEU A 330 12.43 -11.04 1.86
C LEU A 330 13.57 -11.01 2.88
N GLY A 331 14.79 -11.34 2.48
CA GLY A 331 15.98 -11.25 3.34
C GLY A 331 16.23 -9.82 3.85
N LYS A 332 16.09 -8.81 2.98
CA LYS A 332 16.15 -7.39 3.39
C LYS A 332 15.04 -7.04 4.39
N THR A 333 13.85 -7.55 4.19
CA THR A 333 12.70 -7.30 5.07
C THR A 333 12.92 -7.93 6.43
N VAL A 334 13.31 -9.20 6.53
CA VAL A 334 13.62 -9.86 7.80
C VAL A 334 14.69 -9.08 8.55
N ARG A 335 15.79 -8.72 7.89
CA ARG A 335 16.88 -7.92 8.49
C ARG A 335 16.38 -6.59 9.02
N TRP A 336 15.54 -5.89 8.25
CA TRP A 336 14.99 -4.63 8.71
C TRP A 336 14.22 -4.75 10.04
N TYR A 337 13.36 -5.79 10.18
CA TYR A 337 12.65 -6.03 11.45
C TYR A 337 13.60 -6.39 12.61
N LEU A 338 14.69 -7.09 12.34
CA LEU A 338 15.72 -7.41 13.32
C LEU A 338 16.44 -6.14 13.83
N GLU A 339 16.69 -5.20 12.93
CA GLU A 339 17.46 -3.98 13.22
C GLU A 339 16.59 -2.83 13.78
N ASN A 340 15.26 -2.88 13.62
CA ASN A 340 14.33 -1.82 13.99
C ASN A 340 13.41 -2.20 15.17
N GLY A 341 13.97 -2.82 16.21
CA GLY A 341 13.21 -3.30 17.38
C GLY A 341 12.43 -2.20 18.10
N ASP A 342 12.93 -0.97 18.17
CA ASP A 342 12.24 0.13 18.83
C ASP A 342 11.02 0.59 18.01
N TRP A 343 11.11 0.63 16.70
CA TRP A 343 9.95 0.86 15.84
C TRP A 343 8.88 -0.22 16.06
N VAL A 344 9.30 -1.50 16.11
CA VAL A 344 8.39 -2.62 16.38
C VAL A 344 7.67 -2.46 17.72
N LYS A 345 8.37 -2.06 18.78
CA LYS A 345 7.76 -1.81 20.11
C LYS A 345 6.72 -0.70 20.02
N ASN A 346 7.02 0.39 19.31
CA ASN A 346 6.16 1.55 19.19
C ASN A 346 4.85 1.24 18.44
N VAL A 347 4.87 0.41 17.38
CA VAL A 347 3.66 0.06 16.63
C VAL A 347 2.81 -1.02 17.32
N ARG A 348 3.39 -1.80 18.23
CA ARG A 348 2.71 -2.86 19.00
C ARG A 348 2.03 -2.34 20.26
N THR A 349 1.16 -1.34 20.10
CA THR A 349 0.37 -0.73 21.16
C THR A 349 -0.70 -1.68 21.74
N GLY A 350 -1.43 -1.23 22.77
CA GLY A 350 -2.57 -1.97 23.33
C GLY A 350 -3.60 -2.37 22.29
N ALA A 351 -4.03 -1.43 21.45
CA ALA A 351 -4.99 -1.66 20.37
C ALA A 351 -4.53 -2.73 19.35
N TYR A 352 -3.22 -2.77 19.04
CA TYR A 352 -2.65 -3.83 18.22
C TYR A 352 -2.77 -5.21 18.91
N ARG A 353 -2.43 -5.30 20.20
CA ARG A 353 -2.49 -6.57 20.95
C ARG A 353 -3.91 -7.09 21.09
N GLU A 354 -4.86 -6.21 21.34
CA GLU A 354 -6.29 -6.56 21.40
C GLU A 354 -6.79 -7.10 20.06
N TRP A 355 -6.41 -6.45 18.96
CA TRP A 355 -6.76 -6.91 17.62
C TRP A 355 -6.18 -8.30 17.32
N ILE A 356 -4.90 -8.51 17.59
CA ILE A 356 -4.22 -9.80 17.34
C ILE A 356 -4.86 -10.91 18.20
N ALA A 357 -5.15 -10.65 19.48
CA ALA A 357 -5.81 -11.61 20.35
C ALA A 357 -7.20 -11.99 19.81
N LYS A 358 -8.03 -11.02 19.43
CA LYS A 358 -9.35 -11.25 18.84
C LYS A 358 -9.29 -12.00 17.51
N ASN A 359 -8.38 -11.63 16.62
CA ASN A 359 -8.34 -12.17 15.25
C ASN A 359 -7.73 -13.58 15.17
N TYR A 360 -6.78 -13.90 16.05
CA TYR A 360 -6.06 -15.18 16.02
C TYR A 360 -6.27 -16.04 17.26
N GLY A 361 -6.53 -15.46 18.44
CA GLY A 361 -6.75 -16.20 19.68
C GLY A 361 -8.08 -16.96 19.71
N GLU A 362 -9.09 -16.45 18.99
CA GLU A 362 -10.43 -17.05 18.92
C GLU A 362 -10.63 -17.99 17.72
N ARG A 363 -9.66 -18.04 16.78
CA ARG A 363 -9.74 -18.94 15.62
C ARG A 363 -9.40 -20.37 16.02
N ALA A 364 -10.31 -21.30 15.71
CA ALA A 364 -10.06 -22.73 15.92
C ALA A 364 -8.83 -23.19 15.11
N GLN A 365 -8.01 -24.01 15.74
CA GLN A 365 -6.95 -24.78 15.05
C GLN A 365 -7.60 -25.90 14.24
N ILE A 366 -7.05 -26.24 13.09
CA ILE A 366 -7.45 -27.31 12.19
C ILE A 366 -6.32 -28.33 12.01
#